data_4f02cede9d3ae8ad59bfcb76059099e0
#
_entry.id   4f02cede9d3ae8ad59bfcb76059099e0
#
_cell.length_a   1.000
_cell.length_b   1.000
_cell.length_c   1.000
_cell.angle_alpha   90.00
_cell.angle_beta   90.00
_cell.angle_gamma   90.00
#
_symmetry.space_group_name_H-M   'P 1'
#
loop_
_entity.id
_entity.type
_entity.pdbx_description
1 polymer ?
#
loop_
_entity_poly.entity_id
_entity_poly.type
_entity_poly.pdbx_seq_one_letter_code
_entity_poly.pdbx_strand_id
1 'polypeptide(L)'
;MRKIKYSILLGLLLLLWSTVPALAKDVTVQLDGNVLSCRHDPVIENDRVLVPMRDIMEPLGYEVVWNEKDRSIVAKDADTNMYLTINNAYATVNNTQVVLDAAPRIIDDITMVPLRFVADYSGASVTWDPKTYTVSIERGGAPSTPEYTTADSVVYIQTNKIQGSGIVLSEDGLIATNFHVIENASTAQIIFNDGTIYAGGITVVGLDPQADIALLQIDKQGLHPVTPSYTITAGEKVTAIGSPKGKRNVSSTGTVNGYTDDIISMTAPIAHGSSGGGLFNAAGQVIGMCSSYSENQYFAIPIEKVLAVHRTMNLPINGMKNYVYQPSAPRNITYTTENGYTYFIWEPVYDADYYYIYIASEEGGNYQQVKNTTLNNNQWYWNYPHAFGISMTNNQGFYIRIATVRDGVVCGTSNPIYVPAK
;
A
#
# COMPACT_ATOMS: atom_id res chain seq x y z
N MET A 1 -70.51 -49.36 -4.57
CA MET A 1 -69.67 -48.17 -4.66
C MET A 1 -68.26 -48.56 -4.19
N ARG A 2 -67.29 -48.71 -5.14
CA ARG A 2 -65.95 -49.20 -4.89
C ARG A 2 -65.05 -48.05 -4.50
N LYS A 3 -64.39 -48.15 -3.32
CA LYS A 3 -63.30 -47.21 -2.90
C LYS A 3 -62.01 -47.70 -3.57
N ILE A 4 -61.43 -46.80 -4.37
CA ILE A 4 -60.07 -46.96 -4.96
C ILE A 4 -59.09 -46.39 -3.96
N LYS A 5 -58.17 -47.23 -3.45
CA LYS A 5 -57.03 -46.81 -2.65
C LYS A 5 -55.85 -46.47 -3.56
N TYR A 6 -55.39 -45.25 -3.57
CA TYR A 6 -54.13 -44.92 -4.23
C TYR A 6 -52.96 -45.11 -3.23
N SER A 7 -52.09 -46.06 -3.56
CA SER A 7 -50.83 -46.25 -2.91
C SER A 7 -49.81 -45.30 -3.55
N ILE A 8 -49.32 -44.35 -2.78
CA ILE A 8 -48.24 -43.47 -3.19
C ILE A 8 -46.91 -44.21 -2.91
N LEU A 9 -46.22 -44.60 -3.98
CA LEU A 9 -44.86 -45.16 -3.94
C LEU A 9 -43.87 -44.02 -3.88
N LEU A 10 -43.30 -43.76 -2.68
CA LEU A 10 -42.27 -42.74 -2.47
C LEU A 10 -40.92 -43.31 -2.91
N GLY A 11 -40.51 -42.97 -4.13
CA GLY A 11 -39.19 -43.31 -4.65
C GLY A 11 -38.12 -42.44 -3.98
N LEU A 12 -37.31 -43.05 -3.11
CA LEU A 12 -36.14 -42.41 -2.50
C LEU A 12 -35.02 -42.33 -3.54
N LEU A 13 -34.86 -41.20 -4.20
CA LEU A 13 -33.74 -40.93 -5.11
C LEU A 13 -32.51 -40.57 -4.24
N LEU A 14 -31.66 -41.54 -3.94
CA LEU A 14 -30.34 -41.34 -3.37
C LEU A 14 -29.45 -40.67 -4.42
N LEU A 15 -29.31 -39.35 -4.33
CA LEU A 15 -28.25 -38.61 -5.02
C LEU A 15 -26.91 -38.97 -4.36
N LEU A 16 -26.23 -39.96 -4.95
CA LEU A 16 -24.80 -40.17 -4.72
C LEU A 16 -24.04 -38.93 -5.23
N TRP A 17 -23.76 -37.97 -4.36
CA TRP A 17 -22.71 -37.02 -4.61
C TRP A 17 -21.40 -37.80 -4.64
N SER A 18 -20.96 -38.18 -5.83
CA SER A 18 -19.57 -38.56 -6.04
C SER A 18 -18.72 -37.29 -5.79
N THR A 19 -18.16 -37.19 -4.61
CA THR A 19 -17.00 -36.31 -4.38
C THR A 19 -15.90 -36.89 -5.26
N VAL A 20 -15.68 -36.30 -6.43
CA VAL A 20 -14.45 -36.51 -7.17
C VAL A 20 -13.37 -35.96 -6.26
N PRO A 21 -12.43 -36.77 -5.74
CA PRO A 21 -11.30 -36.24 -5.02
C PRO A 21 -10.60 -35.28 -6.00
N ALA A 22 -10.43 -34.02 -5.61
CA ALA A 22 -9.54 -33.15 -6.34
C ALA A 22 -8.17 -33.85 -6.33
N LEU A 23 -7.73 -34.32 -7.50
CA LEU A 23 -6.39 -34.85 -7.66
C LEU A 23 -5.46 -33.71 -7.20
N ALA A 24 -4.80 -33.91 -6.05
CA ALA A 24 -3.69 -33.07 -5.65
C ALA A 24 -2.71 -33.12 -6.83
N LYS A 25 -2.43 -31.96 -7.42
CA LYS A 25 -1.41 -31.89 -8.46
C LYS A 25 -0.06 -32.10 -7.80
N ASP A 26 0.65 -33.12 -8.26
CA ASP A 26 1.99 -33.41 -7.77
C ASP A 26 2.93 -32.26 -8.14
N VAL A 27 3.74 -31.81 -7.19
CA VAL A 27 4.74 -30.78 -7.41
C VAL A 27 6.02 -31.43 -7.89
N THR A 28 6.47 -31.06 -9.08
CA THR A 28 7.74 -31.53 -9.65
C THR A 28 8.89 -30.61 -9.24
N VAL A 29 10.01 -31.17 -8.78
CA VAL A 29 11.25 -30.40 -8.54
C VAL A 29 12.24 -30.70 -9.67
N GLN A 30 12.89 -29.66 -10.20
CA GLN A 30 13.97 -29.76 -11.16
C GLN A 30 15.22 -29.09 -10.58
N LEU A 31 16.38 -29.71 -10.76
CA LEU A 31 17.69 -29.17 -10.48
C LEU A 31 18.50 -29.10 -11.77
N ASP A 32 18.94 -27.89 -12.18
CA ASP A 32 19.66 -27.65 -13.44
C ASP A 32 18.92 -28.26 -14.65
N GLY A 33 17.59 -28.10 -14.70
CA GLY A 33 16.72 -28.61 -15.76
C GLY A 33 16.40 -30.11 -15.69
N ASN A 34 16.98 -30.86 -14.75
CA ASN A 34 16.71 -32.30 -14.58
C ASN A 34 15.74 -32.54 -13.42
N VAL A 35 14.78 -33.44 -13.60
CA VAL A 35 13.82 -33.80 -12.53
C VAL A 35 14.58 -34.39 -11.35
N LEU A 36 14.39 -33.81 -10.18
CA LEU A 36 14.96 -34.28 -8.93
C LEU A 36 13.98 -35.25 -8.24
N SER A 37 14.42 -36.46 -7.99
CA SER A 37 13.65 -37.45 -7.23
C SER A 37 13.78 -37.17 -5.74
N CYS A 38 12.70 -36.72 -5.11
CA CYS A 38 12.64 -36.50 -3.66
C CYS A 38 12.09 -37.74 -2.95
N ARG A 39 12.52 -37.98 -1.70
CA ARG A 39 12.00 -39.08 -0.85
C ARG A 39 10.53 -38.86 -0.47
N HIS A 40 10.11 -37.62 -0.44
CA HIS A 40 8.74 -37.19 -0.30
C HIS A 40 8.46 -36.08 -1.30
N ASP A 41 7.31 -36.11 -1.94
CA ASP A 41 6.92 -35.04 -2.87
C ASP A 41 6.74 -33.71 -2.12
N PRO A 42 7.12 -32.58 -2.71
CA PRO A 42 6.81 -31.29 -2.14
C PRO A 42 5.30 -31.14 -1.92
N VAL A 43 4.91 -30.47 -0.86
CA VAL A 43 3.51 -30.25 -0.52
C VAL A 43 3.15 -28.78 -0.56
N ILE A 44 1.93 -28.46 -0.95
CA ILE A 44 1.38 -27.10 -0.87
C ILE A 44 0.48 -27.05 0.36
N GLU A 45 0.84 -26.23 1.33
CA GLU A 45 0.07 -26.04 2.55
C GLU A 45 -0.07 -24.55 2.86
N ASN A 46 -1.30 -24.08 3.06
CA ASN A 46 -1.61 -22.67 3.31
C ASN A 46 -0.95 -21.72 2.28
N ASP A 47 -1.05 -22.08 1.00
CA ASP A 47 -0.45 -21.38 -0.14
C ASP A 47 1.09 -21.25 -0.06
N ARG A 48 1.76 -22.16 0.64
CA ARG A 48 3.22 -22.26 0.71
C ARG A 48 3.66 -23.63 0.21
N VAL A 49 4.71 -23.61 -0.60
CA VAL A 49 5.36 -24.85 -1.06
C VAL A 49 6.40 -25.24 -0.02
N LEU A 50 6.21 -26.43 0.56
CA LEU A 50 7.20 -27.06 1.42
C LEU A 50 7.95 -28.13 0.64
N VAL A 51 9.26 -28.15 0.78
CA VAL A 51 10.16 -29.08 0.08
C VAL A 51 10.99 -29.90 1.05
N PRO A 52 11.38 -31.15 0.69
CA PRO A 52 12.25 -31.97 1.53
C PRO A 52 13.63 -31.33 1.64
N MET A 53 13.98 -30.86 2.84
CA MET A 53 15.20 -30.05 3.02
C MET A 53 16.47 -30.76 2.54
N ARG A 54 16.67 -32.01 2.97
CA ARG A 54 17.87 -32.77 2.65
C ARG A 54 17.99 -33.06 1.16
N ASP A 55 16.87 -33.43 0.52
CA ASP A 55 16.85 -33.79 -0.90
C ASP A 55 17.13 -32.59 -1.81
N ILE A 56 16.92 -31.36 -1.33
CA ILE A 56 17.24 -30.14 -2.05
C ILE A 56 18.63 -29.61 -1.69
N MET A 57 18.97 -29.56 -0.38
CA MET A 57 20.17 -28.87 0.08
C MET A 57 21.45 -29.70 -0.15
N GLU A 58 21.41 -31.03 0.00
CA GLU A 58 22.60 -31.88 -0.25
C GLU A 58 23.06 -31.83 -1.72
N PRO A 59 22.18 -31.92 -2.73
CA PRO A 59 22.58 -31.71 -4.12
C PRO A 59 23.14 -30.30 -4.40
N LEU A 60 22.76 -29.29 -3.61
CA LEU A 60 23.32 -27.95 -3.69
C LEU A 60 24.68 -27.79 -3.00
N GLY A 61 25.19 -28.85 -2.37
CA GLY A 61 26.51 -28.87 -1.72
C GLY A 61 26.50 -28.61 -0.22
N TYR A 62 25.32 -28.57 0.42
CA TYR A 62 25.20 -28.39 1.86
C TYR A 62 25.33 -29.73 2.59
N GLU A 63 26.03 -29.74 3.72
CA GLU A 63 25.96 -30.81 4.71
C GLU A 63 24.71 -30.59 5.57
N VAL A 64 23.77 -31.54 5.59
CA VAL A 64 22.52 -31.46 6.35
C VAL A 64 22.54 -32.42 7.54
N VAL A 65 22.56 -31.88 8.75
CA VAL A 65 22.63 -32.65 10.02
C VAL A 65 21.34 -32.48 10.80
N TRP A 66 20.72 -33.59 11.17
CA TRP A 66 19.57 -33.64 12.08
C TRP A 66 20.02 -33.84 13.53
N ASN A 67 19.45 -33.07 14.46
CA ASN A 67 19.62 -33.19 15.88
C ASN A 67 18.31 -33.61 16.54
N GLU A 68 18.25 -34.87 16.97
CA GLU A 68 17.04 -35.46 17.57
C GLU A 68 16.67 -34.82 18.91
N LYS A 69 17.65 -34.36 19.68
CA LYS A 69 17.45 -33.89 21.07
C LYS A 69 16.60 -32.61 21.11
N ASP A 70 16.84 -31.69 20.22
CA ASP A 70 16.16 -30.41 20.15
C ASP A 70 15.29 -30.27 18.89
N ARG A 71 15.21 -31.36 18.12
CA ARG A 71 14.44 -31.44 16.84
C ARG A 71 14.82 -30.31 15.90
N SER A 72 16.11 -30.13 15.72
CA SER A 72 16.66 -29.07 14.86
C SER A 72 17.45 -29.66 13.69
N ILE A 73 17.65 -28.81 12.68
CA ILE A 73 18.43 -29.11 11.51
C ILE A 73 19.48 -28.03 11.33
N VAL A 74 20.69 -28.47 11.00
CA VAL A 74 21.77 -27.62 10.54
C VAL A 74 22.03 -27.96 9.06
N ALA A 75 22.00 -26.96 8.19
CA ALA A 75 22.51 -27.07 6.83
C ALA A 75 23.66 -26.08 6.68
N LYS A 76 24.84 -26.56 6.27
CA LYS A 76 26.04 -25.72 6.15
C LYS A 76 26.85 -26.06 4.92
N ASP A 77 27.47 -25.04 4.36
CA ASP A 77 28.55 -25.12 3.37
C ASP A 77 29.75 -24.28 3.82
N ALA A 78 30.62 -23.85 2.89
CA ALA A 78 31.80 -23.06 3.22
C ALA A 78 31.46 -21.65 3.75
N ASP A 79 30.37 -21.05 3.27
CA ASP A 79 30.03 -19.64 3.49
C ASP A 79 28.73 -19.45 4.28
N THR A 80 27.88 -20.48 4.36
CA THR A 80 26.53 -20.38 4.92
C THR A 80 26.27 -21.45 5.98
N ASN A 81 25.75 -21.02 7.12
CA ASN A 81 25.31 -21.90 8.20
C ASN A 81 23.85 -21.57 8.57
N MET A 82 22.96 -22.52 8.35
CA MET A 82 21.52 -22.40 8.60
C MET A 82 21.13 -23.31 9.76
N TYR A 83 20.39 -22.78 10.72
CA TYR A 83 19.83 -23.51 11.85
C TYR A 83 18.30 -23.33 11.90
N LEU A 84 17.56 -24.43 11.89
CA LEU A 84 16.10 -24.45 11.91
C LEU A 84 15.62 -25.41 13.01
N THR A 85 14.49 -25.08 13.61
CA THR A 85 13.82 -25.96 14.59
C THR A 85 12.41 -26.29 14.10
N ILE A 86 12.01 -27.55 14.26
CA ILE A 86 10.67 -28.00 13.85
C ILE A 86 9.59 -27.21 14.60
N ASN A 87 8.56 -26.82 13.88
CA ASN A 87 7.43 -26.02 14.36
C ASN A 87 7.80 -24.62 14.86
N ASN A 88 9.00 -24.12 14.52
CA ASN A 88 9.41 -22.76 14.84
C ASN A 88 9.46 -21.91 13.56
N ALA A 89 8.76 -20.80 13.55
CA ALA A 89 8.77 -19.85 12.43
C ALA A 89 10.05 -19.00 12.35
N TYR A 90 11.02 -19.21 13.25
CA TYR A 90 12.31 -18.51 13.22
C TYR A 90 13.43 -19.50 12.89
N ALA A 91 14.32 -19.09 11.99
CA ALA A 91 15.59 -19.77 11.70
C ALA A 91 16.75 -18.82 12.00
N THR A 92 17.96 -19.37 12.01
CA THR A 92 19.19 -18.58 12.10
C THR A 92 20.04 -18.86 10.87
N VAL A 93 20.47 -17.82 10.17
CA VAL A 93 21.40 -17.91 9.04
C VAL A 93 22.61 -17.03 9.34
N ASN A 94 23.81 -17.62 9.38
CA ASN A 94 25.06 -16.90 9.68
C ASN A 94 24.96 -16.02 10.94
N ASN A 95 24.39 -16.57 12.04
CA ASN A 95 24.13 -15.89 13.32
C ASN A 95 23.05 -14.77 13.26
N THR A 96 22.40 -14.58 12.15
CA THR A 96 21.28 -13.63 12.02
C THR A 96 19.96 -14.39 12.09
N GLN A 97 19.06 -13.96 12.98
CA GLN A 97 17.72 -14.54 13.07
C GLN A 97 16.86 -14.06 11.88
N VAL A 98 16.18 -14.99 11.23
CA VAL A 98 15.30 -14.76 10.10
C VAL A 98 13.91 -15.36 10.35
N VAL A 99 12.88 -14.76 9.79
CA VAL A 99 11.50 -15.23 9.90
C VAL A 99 11.17 -16.07 8.67
N LEU A 100 10.62 -17.25 8.90
CA LEU A 100 10.15 -18.15 7.86
C LEU A 100 8.69 -17.87 7.54
N ASP A 101 8.31 -17.96 6.28
CA ASP A 101 6.92 -17.80 5.82
C ASP A 101 6.02 -19.02 6.16
N ALA A 102 6.64 -20.15 6.55
CA ALA A 102 6.01 -21.29 7.20
C ALA A 102 7.04 -21.98 8.10
N ALA A 103 6.60 -22.55 9.22
CA ALA A 103 7.49 -23.30 10.10
C ALA A 103 7.92 -24.64 9.47
N PRO A 104 9.19 -25.08 9.65
CA PRO A 104 9.62 -26.42 9.26
C PRO A 104 8.78 -27.51 9.93
N ARG A 105 8.47 -28.57 9.20
CA ARG A 105 7.63 -29.67 9.68
C ARG A 105 8.23 -31.02 9.34
N ILE A 106 7.82 -32.04 10.07
CA ILE A 106 8.09 -33.44 9.69
C ILE A 106 6.83 -34.02 9.08
N ILE A 107 6.96 -34.54 7.85
CA ILE A 107 5.91 -35.29 7.14
C ILE A 107 6.54 -36.62 6.71
N ASP A 108 5.94 -37.72 7.10
CA ASP A 108 6.43 -39.08 6.84
C ASP A 108 7.94 -39.25 7.15
N ASP A 109 8.34 -38.81 8.35
CA ASP A 109 9.72 -38.82 8.86
C ASP A 109 10.71 -37.96 8.03
N ILE A 110 10.23 -37.10 7.14
CA ILE A 110 11.03 -36.20 6.32
C ILE A 110 10.83 -34.75 6.77
N THR A 111 11.93 -34.03 6.95
CA THR A 111 11.85 -32.61 7.29
C THR A 111 11.55 -31.81 6.04
N MET A 112 10.43 -31.10 6.09
CA MET A 112 9.95 -30.19 5.07
C MET A 112 10.21 -28.75 5.50
N VAL A 113 10.73 -27.94 4.58
CA VAL A 113 11.04 -26.52 4.80
C VAL A 113 10.39 -25.67 3.70
N PRO A 114 10.08 -24.39 3.99
CA PRO A 114 9.53 -23.51 2.96
C PRO A 114 10.49 -23.36 1.78
N LEU A 115 9.96 -23.49 0.56
CA LEU A 115 10.72 -23.30 -0.66
C LEU A 115 11.40 -21.92 -0.72
N ARG A 116 10.72 -20.88 -0.20
CA ARG A 116 11.27 -19.53 -0.12
C ARG A 116 12.56 -19.47 0.72
N PHE A 117 12.59 -20.16 1.84
CA PHE A 117 13.81 -20.26 2.67
C PHE A 117 14.99 -20.85 1.89
N VAL A 118 14.73 -21.90 1.09
CA VAL A 118 15.76 -22.46 0.20
C VAL A 118 16.19 -21.45 -0.83
N ALA A 119 15.24 -20.74 -1.47
CA ALA A 119 15.55 -19.71 -2.46
C ALA A 119 16.42 -18.58 -1.92
N ASP A 120 16.06 -18.07 -0.74
CA ASP A 120 16.70 -16.88 -0.17
C ASP A 120 18.13 -17.17 0.35
N TYR A 121 18.40 -18.42 0.80
CA TYR A 121 19.62 -18.71 1.57
C TYR A 121 20.49 -19.82 1.01
N SER A 122 20.08 -20.54 -0.04
CA SER A 122 20.89 -21.62 -0.62
C SER A 122 21.95 -21.18 -1.63
N GLY A 123 21.96 -19.92 -2.04
CA GLY A 123 22.81 -19.43 -3.14
C GLY A 123 22.42 -19.99 -4.51
N ALA A 124 21.28 -20.67 -4.65
CA ALA A 124 20.74 -21.17 -5.89
C ALA A 124 19.59 -20.26 -6.39
N SER A 125 19.41 -20.19 -7.71
CA SER A 125 18.20 -19.63 -8.29
C SER A 125 17.05 -20.61 -8.14
N VAL A 126 15.94 -20.22 -7.49
CA VAL A 126 14.75 -21.06 -7.28
C VAL A 126 13.51 -20.36 -7.81
N THR A 127 12.82 -20.98 -8.75
CA THR A 127 11.58 -20.43 -9.35
C THR A 127 10.42 -21.40 -9.19
N TRP A 128 9.20 -20.86 -9.12
CA TRP A 128 7.95 -21.63 -9.05
C TRP A 128 7.05 -21.30 -10.23
N ASP A 129 6.65 -22.31 -10.98
CA ASP A 129 5.62 -22.20 -12.03
C ASP A 129 4.28 -22.77 -11.53
N PRO A 130 3.29 -21.91 -11.24
CA PRO A 130 1.98 -22.35 -10.76
C PRO A 130 1.12 -23.02 -11.83
N LYS A 131 1.49 -22.94 -13.12
CA LYS A 131 0.75 -23.59 -14.22
C LYS A 131 1.14 -25.06 -14.36
N THR A 132 2.44 -25.34 -14.24
CA THR A 132 2.99 -26.69 -14.37
C THR A 132 3.22 -27.37 -13.03
N TYR A 133 3.06 -26.64 -11.91
CA TYR A 133 3.40 -27.10 -10.56
C TYR A 133 4.87 -27.55 -10.45
N THR A 134 5.75 -26.75 -11.03
CA THR A 134 7.19 -27.08 -11.10
C THR A 134 8.02 -26.11 -10.29
N VAL A 135 8.88 -26.64 -9.42
CA VAL A 135 9.99 -25.93 -8.76
C VAL A 135 11.22 -26.14 -9.62
N SER A 136 11.83 -25.09 -10.13
CA SER A 136 13.11 -25.14 -10.86
C SER A 136 14.21 -24.53 -10.01
N ILE A 137 15.29 -25.27 -9.78
CA ILE A 137 16.46 -24.89 -9.01
C ILE A 137 17.67 -24.93 -9.94
N GLU A 138 18.46 -23.85 -9.95
CA GLU A 138 19.68 -23.75 -10.77
C GLU A 138 20.89 -23.38 -9.90
N ARG A 139 21.93 -24.21 -9.93
CA ARG A 139 23.18 -23.97 -9.20
C ARG A 139 23.99 -22.85 -9.83
N GLY A 140 24.62 -22.01 -9.00
CA GLY A 140 25.48 -20.92 -9.48
C GLY A 140 24.77 -19.80 -10.20
N GLY A 141 23.42 -19.83 -10.23
CA GLY A 141 22.63 -18.63 -10.48
C GLY A 141 22.96 -17.63 -9.36
N ALA A 142 23.04 -16.32 -9.66
CA ALA A 142 22.95 -15.34 -8.58
C ALA A 142 21.75 -15.74 -7.72
N PRO A 143 21.83 -15.72 -6.34
CA PRO A 143 20.68 -16.03 -5.52
C PRO A 143 19.51 -15.28 -6.13
N SER A 144 18.50 -16.00 -6.58
CA SER A 144 17.26 -15.36 -6.94
C SER A 144 16.70 -14.93 -5.59
N THR A 145 17.08 -13.72 -5.15
CA THR A 145 16.06 -12.95 -4.45
C THR A 145 14.83 -13.15 -5.31
N PRO A 146 13.72 -13.70 -4.77
CA PRO A 146 12.48 -13.79 -5.52
C PRO A 146 12.39 -12.45 -6.23
N GLU A 147 12.27 -12.46 -7.56
CA GLU A 147 12.28 -11.20 -8.31
C GLU A 147 11.03 -10.45 -7.89
N TYR A 148 11.15 -9.74 -6.75
CA TYR A 148 10.10 -8.89 -6.25
C TYR A 148 9.90 -7.82 -7.30
N THR A 149 8.79 -7.93 -7.96
CA THR A 149 8.37 -6.91 -8.88
C THR A 149 7.89 -5.71 -8.09
N THR A 150 7.93 -4.54 -8.66
CA THR A 150 7.32 -3.34 -8.04
C THR A 150 5.85 -3.56 -7.63
N ALA A 151 5.18 -4.55 -8.25
CA ALA A 151 3.82 -4.94 -7.89
C ALA A 151 3.71 -5.60 -6.49
N ASP A 152 4.78 -6.24 -5.99
CA ASP A 152 4.78 -6.86 -4.66
C ASP A 152 4.84 -5.84 -3.53
N SER A 153 5.27 -4.62 -3.86
CA SER A 153 5.23 -3.47 -2.95
C SER A 153 3.90 -2.70 -2.99
N VAL A 154 2.93 -3.16 -3.80
CA VAL A 154 1.61 -2.52 -3.92
C VAL A 154 0.54 -3.47 -3.42
N VAL A 155 -0.36 -2.97 -2.58
CA VAL A 155 -1.45 -3.74 -1.99
C VAL A 155 -2.81 -3.21 -2.45
N TYR A 156 -3.79 -4.11 -2.48
CA TYR A 156 -5.20 -3.74 -2.63
C TYR A 156 -5.81 -3.55 -1.24
N ILE A 157 -6.49 -2.43 -1.03
CA ILE A 157 -7.18 -2.10 0.21
C ILE A 157 -8.68 -2.11 -0.05
N GLN A 158 -9.41 -2.94 0.68
CA GLN A 158 -10.85 -3.00 0.63
C GLN A 158 -11.43 -2.60 1.98
N THR A 159 -12.16 -1.50 2.03
CA THR A 159 -12.91 -1.07 3.20
C THR A 159 -14.38 -1.42 3.06
N ASN A 160 -15.16 -1.23 4.15
CA ASN A 160 -16.62 -1.35 4.07
C ASN A 160 -17.28 -0.18 3.29
N LYS A 161 -16.53 0.80 2.82
CA LYS A 161 -17.01 1.97 2.09
C LYS A 161 -16.59 1.93 0.63
N ILE A 162 -15.31 1.88 0.39
CA ILE A 162 -14.71 1.91 -0.95
C ILE A 162 -13.52 0.96 -1.03
N GLN A 163 -12.97 0.86 -2.20
CA GLN A 163 -11.73 0.14 -2.49
C GLN A 163 -10.65 1.11 -2.98
N GLY A 164 -9.40 0.78 -2.69
CA GLY A 164 -8.23 1.52 -3.10
C GLY A 164 -7.00 0.64 -3.17
N SER A 165 -5.86 1.26 -3.20
CA SER A 165 -4.53 0.64 -3.19
C SER A 165 -3.69 1.21 -2.05
N GLY A 166 -2.54 0.61 -1.80
CA GLY A 166 -1.53 1.15 -0.90
C GLY A 166 -0.14 0.76 -1.37
N ILE A 167 0.88 1.46 -0.90
CA ILE A 167 2.28 1.14 -1.10
C ILE A 167 2.92 0.73 0.22
N VAL A 168 3.68 -0.34 0.21
CA VAL A 168 4.41 -0.84 1.37
C VAL A 168 5.63 0.05 1.59
N LEU A 169 5.74 0.66 2.77
CA LEU A 169 6.83 1.56 3.13
C LEU A 169 7.90 0.90 4.01
N SER A 170 7.56 -0.20 4.70
CA SER A 170 8.53 -0.93 5.53
C SER A 170 8.22 -2.43 5.58
N GLU A 171 9.25 -3.23 5.89
CA GLU A 171 9.14 -4.68 6.01
C GLU A 171 8.25 -5.12 7.17
N ASP A 172 8.06 -4.25 8.16
CA ASP A 172 7.31 -4.50 9.40
C ASP A 172 5.84 -4.03 9.34
N GLY A 173 5.32 -3.74 8.13
CA GLY A 173 3.90 -3.53 7.92
C GLY A 173 3.43 -2.09 7.86
N LEU A 174 4.32 -1.11 7.64
CA LEU A 174 3.90 0.25 7.34
C LEU A 174 3.45 0.36 5.88
N ILE A 175 2.25 0.89 5.66
CA ILE A 175 1.62 1.05 4.35
C ILE A 175 1.08 2.47 4.22
N ALA A 176 1.35 3.12 3.09
CA ALA A 176 0.71 4.38 2.74
C ALA A 176 -0.46 4.14 1.80
N THR A 177 -1.50 4.95 1.95
CA THR A 177 -2.66 5.02 1.05
C THR A 177 -3.22 6.43 1.05
N ASN A 178 -4.20 6.72 0.20
CA ASN A 178 -4.90 7.98 0.26
C ASN A 178 -5.85 8.03 1.49
N PHE A 179 -6.01 9.21 2.07
CA PHE A 179 -6.93 9.43 3.18
C PHE A 179 -8.37 9.06 2.81
N HIS A 180 -8.84 9.48 1.62
CA HIS A 180 -10.20 9.20 1.16
C HIS A 180 -10.50 7.69 1.04
N VAL A 181 -9.48 6.81 0.91
CA VAL A 181 -9.66 5.34 0.86
C VAL A 181 -10.13 4.80 2.20
N ILE A 182 -9.67 5.39 3.30
CA ILE A 182 -10.00 4.93 4.66
C ILE A 182 -10.96 5.86 5.41
N GLU A 183 -11.34 6.96 4.81
CA GLU A 183 -12.26 7.93 5.39
C GLU A 183 -13.60 7.27 5.70
N ASN A 184 -14.11 7.49 6.90
CA ASN A 184 -15.36 6.89 7.40
C ASN A 184 -15.38 5.34 7.38
N ALA A 185 -14.25 4.68 7.24
CA ALA A 185 -14.17 3.23 7.29
C ALA A 185 -14.39 2.70 8.72
N SER A 186 -15.07 1.58 8.84
CA SER A 186 -15.19 0.82 10.10
C SER A 186 -14.46 -0.53 10.03
N THR A 187 -14.18 -1.02 8.83
CA THR A 187 -13.38 -2.24 8.58
C THR A 187 -12.55 -2.05 7.33
N ALA A 188 -11.41 -2.71 7.29
CA ALA A 188 -10.59 -2.82 6.10
C ALA A 188 -9.89 -4.19 6.05
N GLN A 189 -9.59 -4.63 4.82
CA GLN A 189 -8.72 -5.77 4.52
C GLN A 189 -7.62 -5.29 3.59
N ILE A 190 -6.43 -5.84 3.76
CA ILE A 190 -5.30 -5.61 2.87
C ILE A 190 -5.02 -6.91 2.12
N ILE A 191 -5.00 -6.84 0.80
CA ILE A 191 -4.78 -8.00 -0.07
C ILE A 191 -3.48 -7.76 -0.83
N PHE A 192 -2.51 -8.64 -0.61
CA PHE A 192 -1.19 -8.58 -1.24
C PHE A 192 -1.21 -9.08 -2.67
N ASN A 193 -0.14 -8.83 -3.41
CA ASN A 193 -0.01 -9.23 -4.81
C ASN A 193 -0.14 -10.74 -5.00
N ASP A 194 0.39 -11.54 -4.09
CA ASP A 194 0.29 -13.00 -4.06
C ASP A 194 -1.13 -13.52 -3.77
N GLY A 195 -2.07 -12.64 -3.43
CA GLY A 195 -3.44 -12.97 -3.06
C GLY A 195 -3.67 -13.20 -1.57
N THR A 196 -2.62 -13.18 -0.75
CA THR A 196 -2.75 -13.27 0.71
C THR A 196 -3.62 -12.14 1.24
N ILE A 197 -4.61 -12.48 2.07
CA ILE A 197 -5.52 -11.51 2.70
C ILE A 197 -5.09 -11.30 4.15
N TYR A 198 -4.83 -10.05 4.51
CA TYR A 198 -4.65 -9.64 5.90
C TYR A 198 -5.95 -9.00 6.41
N ALA A 199 -6.58 -9.65 7.36
CA ALA A 199 -7.79 -9.20 8.04
C ALA A 199 -7.55 -8.96 9.55
N GLY A 200 -6.30 -8.83 9.97
CA GLY A 200 -5.90 -8.52 11.34
C GLY A 200 -6.14 -7.07 11.71
N GLY A 201 -5.59 -6.66 12.86
CA GLY A 201 -5.67 -5.28 13.34
C GLY A 201 -4.95 -4.32 12.39
N ILE A 202 -5.67 -3.32 11.89
CA ILE A 202 -5.11 -2.22 11.10
C ILE A 202 -5.20 -0.96 11.94
N THR A 203 -4.06 -0.31 12.14
CA THR A 203 -3.96 0.93 12.92
C THR A 203 -3.56 2.08 12.01
N VAL A 204 -4.29 3.17 12.05
CA VAL A 204 -3.90 4.43 11.42
C VAL A 204 -2.88 5.11 12.32
N VAL A 205 -1.66 5.27 11.83
CA VAL A 205 -0.52 5.81 12.59
C VAL A 205 -0.14 7.24 12.19
N GLY A 206 -0.61 7.71 11.04
CA GLY A 206 -0.42 9.06 10.56
C GLY A 206 -1.48 9.46 9.54
N LEU A 207 -1.85 10.73 9.52
CA LEU A 207 -2.81 11.31 8.58
C LEU A 207 -2.35 12.71 8.15
N ASP A 208 -2.49 13.00 6.87
CA ASP A 208 -2.58 14.34 6.31
C ASP A 208 -3.78 14.39 5.37
N PRO A 209 -4.99 14.67 5.88
CA PRO A 209 -6.19 14.74 5.06
C PRO A 209 -6.13 15.81 3.97
N GLN A 210 -5.41 16.91 4.21
CA GLN A 210 -5.23 17.98 3.22
C GLN A 210 -4.40 17.54 2.02
N ALA A 211 -3.37 16.73 2.27
CA ALA A 211 -2.57 16.13 1.21
C ALA A 211 -3.15 14.79 0.71
N ASP A 212 -4.29 14.36 1.25
CA ASP A 212 -4.93 13.08 0.96
C ASP A 212 -4.01 11.88 1.23
N ILE A 213 -3.32 11.88 2.38
CA ILE A 213 -2.37 10.83 2.78
C ILE A 213 -2.82 10.17 4.09
N ALA A 214 -2.73 8.85 4.16
CA ALA A 214 -2.88 8.07 5.37
C ALA A 214 -1.78 7.01 5.48
N LEU A 215 -1.26 6.83 6.70
CA LEU A 215 -0.30 5.79 7.04
C LEU A 215 -0.97 4.74 7.91
N LEU A 216 -0.90 3.50 7.48
CA LEU A 216 -1.45 2.33 8.16
C LEU A 216 -0.31 1.47 8.69
N GLN A 217 -0.47 0.93 9.89
CA GLN A 217 0.39 -0.10 10.46
C GLN A 217 -0.38 -1.39 10.63
N ILE A 218 0.20 -2.49 10.16
CA ILE A 218 -0.28 -3.86 10.36
C ILE A 218 0.79 -4.69 11.05
N ASP A 219 0.38 -5.72 11.75
CA ASP A 219 1.28 -6.70 12.36
C ASP A 219 1.59 -7.82 11.35
N LYS A 220 2.45 -7.50 10.36
CA LYS A 220 2.92 -8.43 9.34
C LYS A 220 4.35 -8.10 8.98
N GLN A 221 5.21 -9.09 9.08
CA GLN A 221 6.63 -9.01 8.76
C GLN A 221 6.93 -9.56 7.36
N GLY A 222 8.12 -9.26 6.87
CA GLY A 222 8.63 -9.78 5.60
C GLY A 222 7.92 -9.19 4.37
N LEU A 223 7.43 -7.96 4.49
CA LEU A 223 6.88 -7.23 3.35
C LEU A 223 8.01 -6.64 2.50
N HIS A 224 7.69 -6.31 1.25
CA HIS A 224 8.63 -5.72 0.30
C HIS A 224 8.37 -4.21 0.17
N PRO A 225 9.16 -3.37 0.84
CA PRO A 225 8.98 -1.93 0.78
C PRO A 225 9.41 -1.37 -0.58
N VAL A 226 8.76 -0.28 -0.98
CA VAL A 226 9.19 0.51 -2.13
C VAL A 226 10.55 1.15 -1.88
N THR A 227 11.35 1.30 -2.94
CA THR A 227 12.56 2.13 -2.91
C THR A 227 12.20 3.53 -3.40
N PRO A 228 12.27 4.58 -2.57
CA PRO A 228 11.88 5.92 -2.99
C PRO A 228 12.96 6.58 -3.89
N SER A 229 12.49 7.41 -4.81
CA SER A 229 13.31 8.38 -5.54
C SER A 229 12.69 9.76 -5.42
N TYR A 230 13.49 10.73 -5.03
CA TYR A 230 13.07 12.13 -4.86
C TYR A 230 13.32 12.97 -6.12
N THR A 231 13.93 12.36 -7.15
CA THR A 231 14.16 13.02 -8.43
C THR A 231 12.98 12.73 -9.35
N ILE A 232 12.32 13.79 -9.80
CA ILE A 232 11.22 13.74 -10.75
C ILE A 232 11.62 14.57 -11.97
N THR A 233 11.48 14.00 -13.16
CA THR A 233 11.85 14.69 -14.40
C THR A 233 10.67 14.72 -15.37
N ALA A 234 10.31 15.92 -15.85
CA ALA A 234 9.28 16.05 -16.88
C ALA A 234 9.69 15.27 -18.16
N GLY A 235 8.75 14.51 -18.70
CA GLY A 235 8.97 13.62 -19.85
C GLY A 235 9.52 12.23 -19.50
N GLU A 236 9.93 11.97 -18.25
CA GLU A 236 10.39 10.61 -17.88
C GLU A 236 9.25 9.59 -17.99
N LYS A 237 9.62 8.36 -18.36
CA LYS A 237 8.69 7.24 -18.42
C LYS A 237 8.34 6.77 -17.02
N VAL A 238 7.04 6.57 -16.78
CA VAL A 238 6.53 6.09 -15.50
C VAL A 238 5.56 4.95 -15.67
N THR A 239 5.46 4.14 -14.62
CA THR A 239 4.48 3.06 -14.48
C THR A 239 3.65 3.31 -13.22
N ALA A 240 2.35 3.47 -13.37
CA ALA A 240 1.41 3.49 -12.25
C ALA A 240 0.93 2.06 -11.98
N ILE A 241 0.99 1.61 -10.71
CA ILE A 241 0.51 0.29 -10.29
C ILE A 241 -0.52 0.49 -9.19
N GLY A 242 -1.69 -0.11 -9.37
CA GLY A 242 -2.79 -0.04 -8.42
C GLY A 242 -3.86 -1.08 -8.73
N SER A 243 -5.03 -0.96 -8.10
CA SER A 243 -6.10 -1.96 -8.20
C SER A 243 -7.40 -1.40 -8.78
N PRO A 244 -7.38 -0.90 -10.03
CA PRO A 244 -8.54 -0.26 -10.66
C PRO A 244 -9.72 -1.24 -10.74
N LYS A 245 -10.90 -0.78 -10.32
CA LYS A 245 -12.15 -1.57 -10.35
C LYS A 245 -12.02 -2.94 -9.66
N GLY A 246 -11.18 -3.04 -8.60
CA GLY A 246 -10.94 -4.26 -7.85
C GLY A 246 -10.04 -5.30 -8.56
N LYS A 247 -9.49 -4.98 -9.72
CA LYS A 247 -8.45 -5.81 -10.36
C LYS A 247 -7.11 -5.48 -9.73
N ARG A 248 -6.53 -6.45 -9.02
CA ARG A 248 -5.30 -6.26 -8.26
C ARG A 248 -4.11 -5.95 -9.15
N ASN A 249 -3.31 -4.97 -8.71
CA ASN A 249 -1.98 -4.65 -9.22
C ASN A 249 -1.89 -4.55 -10.74
N VAL A 250 -2.87 -3.86 -11.33
CA VAL A 250 -2.84 -3.52 -12.76
C VAL A 250 -1.85 -2.38 -12.97
N SER A 251 -0.92 -2.59 -13.88
CA SER A 251 0.03 -1.56 -14.31
C SER A 251 -0.46 -0.79 -15.53
N SER A 252 -0.17 0.50 -15.55
CA SER A 252 -0.34 1.37 -16.71
C SER A 252 0.90 2.22 -16.90
N THR A 253 1.27 2.51 -18.13
CA THR A 253 2.49 3.27 -18.45
C THR A 253 2.17 4.61 -19.06
N GLY A 254 3.05 5.58 -18.84
CA GLY A 254 2.93 6.93 -19.38
C GLY A 254 4.22 7.72 -19.16
N THR A 255 4.07 9.04 -19.09
CA THR A 255 5.16 9.98 -18.82
C THR A 255 4.72 11.02 -17.81
N VAL A 256 5.68 11.61 -17.08
CA VAL A 256 5.45 12.80 -16.26
C VAL A 256 5.23 14.01 -17.19
N ASN A 257 4.11 14.71 -17.04
CA ASN A 257 3.84 15.95 -17.75
C ASN A 257 4.51 17.16 -17.07
N GLY A 258 4.47 17.16 -15.75
CA GLY A 258 5.03 18.20 -14.88
C GLY A 258 4.79 17.86 -13.41
N TYR A 259 5.42 18.59 -12.52
CA TYR A 259 5.29 18.37 -11.08
C TYR A 259 5.49 19.69 -10.29
N THR A 260 4.96 19.69 -9.10
CA THR A 260 5.19 20.67 -8.04
C THR A 260 5.55 19.92 -6.75
N ASP A 261 5.78 20.63 -5.67
CA ASP A 261 6.01 20.01 -4.35
C ASP A 261 4.78 19.23 -3.84
N ASP A 262 3.61 19.50 -4.40
CA ASP A 262 2.34 18.91 -3.96
C ASP A 262 1.81 17.82 -4.89
N ILE A 263 2.13 17.85 -6.19
CA ILE A 263 1.49 17.00 -7.19
C ILE A 263 2.39 16.68 -8.37
N ILE A 264 2.29 15.46 -8.85
CA ILE A 264 2.85 14.99 -10.12
C ILE A 264 1.70 14.84 -11.11
N SER A 265 1.76 15.51 -12.25
CA SER A 265 0.86 15.31 -13.38
C SER A 265 1.47 14.33 -14.36
N MET A 266 0.69 13.35 -14.83
CA MET A 266 1.19 12.26 -15.68
C MET A 266 0.18 11.85 -16.75
N THR A 267 0.66 11.07 -17.75
CA THR A 267 -0.19 10.46 -18.77
C THR A 267 -0.53 8.99 -18.49
N ALA A 268 0.11 8.35 -17.49
CA ALA A 268 -0.19 6.96 -17.11
C ALA A 268 -1.63 6.85 -16.60
N PRO A 269 -2.53 6.11 -17.28
CA PRO A 269 -3.95 6.09 -16.92
C PRO A 269 -4.20 5.40 -15.58
N ILE A 270 -4.94 6.06 -14.70
CA ILE A 270 -5.46 5.48 -13.45
C ILE A 270 -6.98 5.57 -13.43
N ALA A 271 -7.62 4.79 -12.58
CA ALA A 271 -9.08 4.78 -12.42
C ALA A 271 -9.45 4.52 -10.95
N HIS A 272 -10.75 4.60 -10.61
CA HIS A 272 -11.25 4.28 -9.27
C HIS A 272 -10.69 2.96 -8.77
N GLY A 273 -10.05 2.98 -7.59
CA GLY A 273 -9.34 1.88 -6.97
C GLY A 273 -7.82 1.92 -7.18
N SER A 274 -7.29 2.75 -8.10
CA SER A 274 -5.85 3.00 -8.21
C SER A 274 -5.33 3.97 -7.14
N SER A 275 -6.21 4.73 -6.49
CA SER A 275 -5.87 5.65 -5.39
C SER A 275 -5.07 4.93 -4.31
N GLY A 276 -3.95 5.51 -3.88
CA GLY A 276 -3.00 4.92 -2.94
C GLY A 276 -1.95 4.00 -3.57
N GLY A 277 -2.08 3.65 -4.85
CA GLY A 277 -1.09 2.85 -5.58
C GLY A 277 0.21 3.61 -5.88
N GLY A 278 1.25 2.91 -6.31
CA GLY A 278 2.56 3.50 -6.57
C GLY A 278 2.71 4.04 -7.99
N LEU A 279 3.39 5.18 -8.12
CA LEU A 279 3.94 5.68 -9.37
C LEU A 279 5.45 5.46 -9.38
N PHE A 280 5.94 4.65 -10.33
CA PHE A 280 7.33 4.19 -10.39
C PHE A 280 8.03 4.76 -11.62
N ASN A 281 9.31 5.12 -11.47
CA ASN A 281 10.19 5.46 -12.58
C ASN A 281 10.70 4.21 -13.32
N ALA A 282 11.50 4.39 -14.38
CA ALA A 282 12.03 3.28 -15.19
C ALA A 282 12.98 2.36 -14.42
N ALA A 283 13.55 2.79 -13.30
CA ALA A 283 14.39 1.98 -12.41
C ALA A 283 13.56 1.20 -11.36
N GLY A 284 12.22 1.27 -11.39
CA GLY A 284 11.35 0.62 -10.42
C GLY A 284 11.30 1.32 -9.05
N GLN A 285 11.82 2.55 -8.96
CA GLN A 285 11.77 3.34 -7.74
C GLN A 285 10.47 4.14 -7.69
N VAL A 286 9.83 4.23 -6.51
CA VAL A 286 8.62 5.00 -6.33
C VAL A 286 8.95 6.50 -6.30
N ILE A 287 8.27 7.28 -7.14
CA ILE A 287 8.36 8.74 -7.18
C ILE A 287 7.10 9.42 -6.62
N GLY A 288 5.99 8.68 -6.53
CA GLY A 288 4.73 9.22 -6.02
C GLY A 288 3.69 8.15 -5.70
N MET A 289 2.63 8.58 -5.04
CA MET A 289 1.44 7.79 -4.73
C MET A 289 0.26 8.28 -5.57
N CYS A 290 -0.34 7.41 -6.38
CA CYS A 290 -1.48 7.72 -7.24
C CYS A 290 -2.66 8.25 -6.41
N SER A 291 -3.30 9.31 -6.84
CA SER A 291 -4.38 9.95 -6.09
C SER A 291 -5.65 10.12 -6.94
N SER A 292 -5.65 10.98 -7.92
CA SER A 292 -6.86 11.41 -8.63
C SER A 292 -6.65 11.53 -10.14
N TYR A 293 -7.75 11.73 -10.85
CA TYR A 293 -7.73 12.01 -12.29
C TYR A 293 -8.86 12.99 -12.68
N SER A 294 -8.65 13.74 -13.76
CA SER A 294 -9.61 14.65 -14.35
C SER A 294 -9.35 14.76 -15.85
N GLU A 295 -10.38 14.65 -16.70
CA GLU A 295 -10.38 14.92 -18.14
C GLU A 295 -9.07 14.55 -18.90
N ASN A 296 -8.60 13.30 -18.78
CA ASN A 296 -7.34 12.79 -19.37
C ASN A 296 -6.04 13.27 -18.69
N GLN A 297 -6.13 13.86 -17.53
CA GLN A 297 -4.99 14.13 -16.66
C GLN A 297 -5.05 13.20 -15.45
N TYR A 298 -3.90 12.66 -15.07
CA TYR A 298 -3.76 11.74 -13.95
C TYR A 298 -2.72 12.29 -12.99
N PHE A 299 -2.95 12.08 -11.70
CA PHE A 299 -2.18 12.75 -10.66
C PHE A 299 -1.67 11.78 -9.62
N ALA A 300 -0.48 12.09 -9.10
CA ALA A 300 0.11 11.41 -7.95
C ALA A 300 0.69 12.43 -6.97
N ILE A 301 0.69 12.06 -5.69
CA ILE A 301 1.32 12.83 -4.62
C ILE A 301 2.80 12.46 -4.60
N PRO A 302 3.75 13.41 -4.60
CA PRO A 302 5.17 13.10 -4.52
C PRO A 302 5.51 12.23 -3.32
N ILE A 303 6.39 11.25 -3.50
CA ILE A 303 6.73 10.29 -2.43
C ILE A 303 7.37 10.97 -1.21
N GLU A 304 8.11 12.04 -1.41
CA GLU A 304 8.68 12.84 -0.33
C GLU A 304 7.60 13.34 0.63
N LYS A 305 6.48 13.83 0.09
CA LYS A 305 5.35 14.31 0.88
C LYS A 305 4.67 13.17 1.66
N VAL A 306 4.56 11.99 1.06
CA VAL A 306 4.02 10.79 1.73
C VAL A 306 4.90 10.40 2.92
N LEU A 307 6.21 10.40 2.74
CA LEU A 307 7.17 10.02 3.78
C LEU A 307 7.32 11.07 4.88
N ALA A 308 6.95 12.33 4.62
CA ALA A 308 6.98 13.42 5.59
C ALA A 308 5.83 13.37 6.61
N VAL A 309 4.81 12.54 6.40
CA VAL A 309 3.68 12.43 7.33
C VAL A 309 4.14 11.82 8.66
N HIS A 310 3.95 12.56 9.74
CA HIS A 310 4.35 12.14 11.08
C HIS A 310 3.47 11.01 11.61
N ARG A 311 4.10 10.00 12.22
CA ARG A 311 3.43 8.88 12.90
C ARG A 311 3.09 9.25 14.34
N THR A 312 2.09 10.07 14.52
CA THR A 312 1.67 10.59 15.85
C THR A 312 0.35 10.01 16.33
N MET A 313 -0.24 9.11 15.55
CA MET A 313 -1.55 8.53 15.82
C MET A 313 -1.43 7.06 16.24
N ASN A 314 -2.47 6.59 16.91
CA ASN A 314 -2.69 5.18 17.23
C ASN A 314 -4.20 4.91 17.21
N LEU A 315 -4.80 5.06 16.02
CA LEU A 315 -6.24 4.94 15.84
C LEU A 315 -6.56 3.63 15.13
N PRO A 316 -7.24 2.67 15.77
CA PRO A 316 -7.71 1.48 15.06
C PRO A 316 -8.62 1.87 13.89
N ILE A 317 -8.60 1.10 12.80
CA ILE A 317 -9.33 1.43 11.56
C ILE A 317 -10.84 1.66 11.80
N ASN A 318 -11.45 0.98 12.77
CA ASN A 318 -12.85 1.18 13.13
C ASN A 318 -13.12 2.55 13.77
N GLY A 319 -12.09 3.23 14.28
CA GLY A 319 -12.17 4.58 14.79
C GLY A 319 -12.36 5.62 13.69
N MET A 320 -12.00 5.31 12.46
CA MET A 320 -12.18 6.21 11.30
C MET A 320 -13.65 6.51 11.02
N LYS A 321 -14.57 5.63 11.40
CA LYS A 321 -16.01 5.87 11.28
C LYS A 321 -16.49 7.14 12.02
N ASN A 322 -15.81 7.48 13.11
CA ASN A 322 -16.15 8.63 13.95
C ASN A 322 -15.05 9.70 13.96
N TYR A 323 -14.06 9.53 13.10
CA TYR A 323 -12.98 10.50 12.97
C TYR A 323 -13.50 11.76 12.29
N VAL A 324 -13.43 12.87 13.00
CA VAL A 324 -13.81 14.19 12.49
C VAL A 324 -12.52 14.96 12.23
N TYR A 325 -12.22 15.14 10.97
CA TYR A 325 -11.11 16.00 10.57
C TYR A 325 -11.43 17.45 10.92
N GLN A 326 -10.47 18.12 11.54
CA GLN A 326 -10.55 19.56 11.78
C GLN A 326 -9.71 20.26 10.70
N PRO A 327 -10.35 21.00 9.78
CA PRO A 327 -9.62 21.71 8.74
C PRO A 327 -8.52 22.60 9.33
N SER A 328 -7.33 22.52 8.76
CA SER A 328 -6.20 23.36 9.18
C SER A 328 -6.38 24.81 8.72
N ALA A 329 -5.51 25.70 9.17
CA ALA A 329 -5.40 27.03 8.59
C ALA A 329 -4.98 26.95 7.11
N PRO A 330 -5.41 27.89 6.25
CA PRO A 330 -4.92 28.00 4.89
C PRO A 330 -3.40 28.15 4.85
N ARG A 331 -2.76 27.47 3.89
CA ARG A 331 -1.31 27.50 3.66
C ARG A 331 -0.99 28.16 2.32
N ASN A 332 0.27 28.44 2.08
CA ASN A 332 0.78 28.98 0.81
C ASN A 332 0.02 30.21 0.33
N ILE A 333 -0.33 31.08 1.30
CA ILE A 333 -1.05 32.29 1.00
C ILE A 333 -0.09 33.28 0.34
N THR A 334 -0.41 33.64 -0.90
CA THR A 334 0.30 34.66 -1.68
C THR A 334 -0.65 35.80 -2.03
N TYR A 335 -0.10 36.92 -2.48
CA TYR A 335 -0.92 38.00 -3.00
C TYR A 335 -0.28 38.67 -4.21
N THR A 336 -1.13 39.23 -5.08
CA THR A 336 -0.73 40.10 -6.19
C THR A 336 -1.60 41.34 -6.18
N THR A 337 -1.07 42.47 -6.70
CA THR A 337 -1.84 43.69 -6.79
C THR A 337 -1.95 44.14 -8.24
N GLU A 338 -3.19 44.24 -8.74
CA GLU A 338 -3.50 44.59 -10.12
C GLU A 338 -4.73 45.51 -10.15
N ASN A 339 -4.72 46.53 -10.98
CA ASN A 339 -5.86 47.45 -11.24
C ASN A 339 -6.49 48.03 -9.94
N GLY A 340 -5.67 48.32 -8.91
CA GLY A 340 -6.15 48.90 -7.65
C GLY A 340 -6.74 47.88 -6.65
N TYR A 341 -6.67 46.61 -6.99
CA TYR A 341 -7.09 45.52 -6.09
C TYR A 341 -5.89 44.69 -5.66
N THR A 342 -5.90 44.20 -4.45
CA THR A 342 -4.99 43.17 -3.99
C THR A 342 -5.74 41.86 -3.92
N TYR A 343 -5.26 40.86 -4.67
CA TYR A 343 -5.84 39.52 -4.74
C TYR A 343 -4.99 38.59 -3.89
N PHE A 344 -5.62 37.92 -2.94
CA PHE A 344 -5.02 36.87 -2.11
C PHE A 344 -5.37 35.53 -2.71
N ILE A 345 -4.38 34.67 -2.77
CA ILE A 345 -4.48 33.35 -3.38
C ILE A 345 -3.94 32.36 -2.34
N TRP A 346 -4.68 31.29 -2.06
CA TRP A 346 -4.26 30.23 -1.17
C TRP A 346 -4.73 28.86 -1.65
N GLU A 347 -4.10 27.81 -1.12
CA GLU A 347 -4.53 26.44 -1.43
C GLU A 347 -5.87 26.14 -0.78
N PRO A 348 -6.75 25.38 -1.48
CA PRO A 348 -7.98 24.86 -0.90
C PRO A 348 -7.66 24.04 0.36
N VAL A 349 -8.39 24.26 1.43
CA VAL A 349 -8.28 23.43 2.64
C VAL A 349 -9.32 22.32 2.56
N TYR A 350 -8.89 21.07 2.72
CA TYR A 350 -9.77 19.91 2.73
C TYR A 350 -10.89 20.11 3.74
N ASP A 351 -12.13 19.82 3.34
CA ASP A 351 -13.32 19.83 4.18
C ASP A 351 -13.64 21.19 4.83
N ALA A 352 -13.12 22.31 4.28
CA ALA A 352 -13.57 23.63 4.63
C ALA A 352 -14.85 23.99 3.85
N ASP A 353 -15.87 24.52 4.55
CA ASP A 353 -17.08 25.00 3.91
C ASP A 353 -16.81 26.33 3.19
N TYR A 354 -16.10 27.24 3.88
CA TYR A 354 -15.73 28.57 3.41
C TYR A 354 -14.62 29.16 4.27
N TYR A 355 -14.22 30.40 3.93
CA TYR A 355 -13.15 31.12 4.63
C TYR A 355 -13.64 32.45 5.16
N TYR A 356 -13.19 32.84 6.34
CA TYR A 356 -13.27 34.18 6.85
C TYR A 356 -11.98 34.93 6.59
N ILE A 357 -12.11 36.19 6.15
CA ILE A 357 -10.98 37.08 5.93
C ILE A 357 -10.99 38.15 7.01
N TYR A 358 -9.89 38.33 7.71
CA TYR A 358 -9.72 39.33 8.75
C TYR A 358 -8.60 40.28 8.39
N ILE A 359 -8.78 41.57 8.66
CA ILE A 359 -7.75 42.60 8.47
C ILE A 359 -7.54 43.41 9.76
N ALA A 360 -6.31 43.87 9.94
CA ALA A 360 -5.91 44.82 11.02
C ALA A 360 -4.86 45.80 10.50
N SER A 361 -4.76 46.96 11.12
CA SER A 361 -3.71 47.95 10.84
C SER A 361 -2.35 47.60 11.44
N GLU A 362 -2.31 46.69 12.42
CA GLU A 362 -1.12 46.23 13.15
C GLU A 362 -1.11 44.71 13.26
N GLU A 363 0.10 44.09 13.32
CA GLU A 363 0.26 42.64 13.39
C GLU A 363 -0.46 42.01 14.60
N GLY A 364 -0.33 42.60 15.77
CA GLY A 364 -0.98 42.20 17.01
C GLY A 364 -2.33 42.89 17.26
N GLY A 365 -2.84 43.62 16.28
CA GLY A 365 -4.00 44.48 16.43
C GLY A 365 -5.36 43.72 16.47
N ASN A 366 -6.43 44.47 16.55
CA ASN A 366 -7.78 43.93 16.54
C ASN A 366 -8.22 43.63 15.12
N TYR A 367 -8.20 42.36 14.73
CA TYR A 367 -8.59 41.89 13.42
C TYR A 367 -10.11 41.95 13.23
N GLN A 368 -10.53 42.67 12.22
CA GLN A 368 -11.95 42.78 11.86
C GLN A 368 -12.25 41.87 10.65
N GLN A 369 -13.33 41.11 10.75
CA GLN A 369 -13.80 40.29 9.65
C GLN A 369 -14.30 41.19 8.51
N VAL A 370 -13.72 41.02 7.32
CA VAL A 370 -14.05 41.83 6.15
C VAL A 370 -15.17 41.25 5.34
N LYS A 371 -15.14 39.94 5.10
CA LYS A 371 -16.11 39.26 4.27
C LYS A 371 -16.16 37.79 4.57
N ASN A 372 -17.39 37.27 4.55
CA ASN A 372 -17.65 35.84 4.49
C ASN A 372 -17.50 35.40 3.03
N THR A 373 -16.54 34.55 2.72
CA THR A 373 -16.38 34.02 1.37
C THR A 373 -16.99 32.64 1.33
N THR A 374 -18.21 32.51 0.78
CA THR A 374 -18.81 31.23 0.43
C THR A 374 -18.19 30.77 -0.89
N LEU A 375 -17.05 30.12 -0.83
CA LEU A 375 -16.52 29.40 -1.98
C LEU A 375 -17.03 27.98 -1.86
N ASN A 376 -17.88 27.56 -2.80
CA ASN A 376 -18.36 26.19 -2.87
C ASN A 376 -17.17 25.25 -3.05
N ASN A 377 -16.79 24.58 -1.96
CA ASN A 377 -15.66 23.66 -1.91
C ASN A 377 -15.94 22.30 -2.57
N ASN A 378 -17.09 22.14 -3.23
CA ASN A 378 -17.50 20.89 -3.89
C ASN A 378 -16.70 20.56 -5.17
N GLN A 379 -15.66 21.32 -5.48
CA GLN A 379 -14.82 21.07 -6.64
C GLN A 379 -13.37 20.96 -6.20
N TRP A 380 -12.90 19.73 -6.07
CA TRP A 380 -11.49 19.33 -5.98
C TRP A 380 -10.77 19.69 -7.31
N TYR A 381 -10.54 20.97 -7.55
CA TYR A 381 -9.71 21.41 -8.67
C TYR A 381 -8.39 21.88 -8.12
N TRP A 382 -7.41 21.02 -8.19
CA TRP A 382 -6.02 21.30 -7.86
C TRP A 382 -5.40 22.46 -8.68
N ASN A 383 -6.09 22.96 -9.66
CA ASN A 383 -5.60 23.98 -10.60
C ASN A 383 -6.18 25.39 -10.40
N TYR A 384 -7.07 25.62 -9.43
CA TYR A 384 -7.62 26.95 -9.21
C TYR A 384 -7.43 27.35 -7.75
N PRO A 385 -6.45 28.24 -7.49
CA PRO A 385 -6.28 28.82 -6.16
C PRO A 385 -7.55 29.63 -5.80
N HIS A 386 -7.99 29.54 -4.55
CA HIS A 386 -9.01 30.43 -4.02
C HIS A 386 -8.47 31.85 -4.03
N ALA A 387 -9.23 32.79 -4.58
CA ALA A 387 -8.82 34.16 -4.69
C ALA A 387 -9.85 35.09 -4.04
N PHE A 388 -9.37 36.04 -3.29
CA PHE A 388 -10.17 37.10 -2.71
C PHE A 388 -9.54 38.46 -3.03
N GLY A 389 -10.29 39.37 -3.62
CA GLY A 389 -9.81 40.69 -3.96
C GLY A 389 -10.29 41.75 -2.99
N ILE A 390 -9.37 42.57 -2.49
CA ILE A 390 -9.68 43.79 -1.69
C ILE A 390 -9.29 45.01 -2.50
N SER A 391 -10.25 45.98 -2.64
CA SER A 391 -9.96 47.28 -3.20
C SER A 391 -9.09 48.10 -2.25
N MET A 392 -7.94 48.54 -2.71
CA MET A 392 -7.00 49.36 -1.92
C MET A 392 -7.41 50.85 -2.06
N THR A 393 -8.22 51.30 -1.12
CA THR A 393 -8.67 52.70 -1.12
C THR A 393 -7.83 53.62 -0.24
N ASN A 394 -6.95 53.10 0.60
CA ASN A 394 -6.12 53.82 1.55
C ASN A 394 -4.62 53.53 1.35
N ASN A 395 -3.80 54.59 1.40
CA ASN A 395 -2.34 54.54 1.33
C ASN A 395 -1.66 53.97 2.60
N GLN A 396 -2.33 53.09 3.31
CA GLN A 396 -1.76 52.46 4.52
C GLN A 396 -1.64 50.96 4.32
N GLY A 397 -0.50 50.39 4.74
CA GLY A 397 -0.34 48.93 4.81
C GLY A 397 -1.26 48.33 5.85
N PHE A 398 -1.56 47.06 5.71
CA PHE A 398 -2.41 46.30 6.63
C PHE A 398 -1.95 44.87 6.77
N TYR A 399 -2.44 44.20 7.79
CA TYR A 399 -2.23 42.76 8.01
C TYR A 399 -3.51 42.00 7.68
N ILE A 400 -3.36 40.83 7.09
CA ILE A 400 -4.47 39.93 6.79
C ILE A 400 -4.26 38.56 7.45
N ARG A 401 -5.35 37.94 7.89
CA ARG A 401 -5.44 36.53 8.27
C ARG A 401 -6.59 35.90 7.53
N ILE A 402 -6.44 34.63 7.16
CA ILE A 402 -7.48 33.83 6.53
C ILE A 402 -7.77 32.65 7.44
N ALA A 403 -9.04 32.46 7.78
CA ALA A 403 -9.48 31.36 8.62
C ALA A 403 -10.38 30.40 7.84
N THR A 404 -10.15 29.12 8.02
CA THR A 404 -11.05 28.06 7.53
C THR A 404 -12.26 27.94 8.45
N VAL A 405 -13.42 27.72 7.85
CA VAL A 405 -14.66 27.51 8.58
C VAL A 405 -15.32 26.22 8.11
N ARG A 406 -15.78 25.40 9.05
CA ARG A 406 -16.58 24.22 8.84
C ARG A 406 -17.76 24.21 9.81
N ASP A 407 -18.96 23.90 9.32
CA ASP A 407 -20.18 23.89 10.12
C ASP A 407 -20.40 25.19 10.92
N GLY A 408 -19.98 26.34 10.36
CA GLY A 408 -20.03 27.63 11.02
C GLY A 408 -18.98 27.89 12.10
N VAL A 409 -18.06 26.94 12.33
CA VAL A 409 -16.98 27.04 13.33
C VAL A 409 -15.65 27.34 12.66
N VAL A 410 -14.90 28.30 13.21
CA VAL A 410 -13.51 28.54 12.77
C VAL A 410 -12.62 27.41 13.27
N CYS A 411 -12.01 26.67 12.31
CA CYS A 411 -11.18 25.52 12.60
C CYS A 411 -9.69 25.87 12.67
N GLY A 412 -9.23 26.75 11.78
CA GLY A 412 -7.83 27.18 11.75
C GLY A 412 -7.69 28.56 11.16
N THR A 413 -6.69 29.33 11.62
CA THR A 413 -6.42 30.71 11.15
C THR A 413 -4.95 30.85 10.80
N SER A 414 -4.67 31.42 9.62
CA SER A 414 -3.30 31.64 9.17
C SER A 414 -2.51 32.61 10.07
N ASN A 415 -1.20 32.56 9.98
CA ASN A 415 -0.36 33.64 10.50
C ASN A 415 -0.69 34.97 9.80
N PRO A 416 -0.40 36.11 10.43
CA PRO A 416 -0.56 37.42 9.81
C PRO A 416 0.33 37.56 8.58
N ILE A 417 -0.22 38.15 7.51
CA ILE A 417 0.51 38.48 6.31
C ILE A 417 0.44 39.99 6.13
N TYR A 418 1.59 40.63 6.05
CA TYR A 418 1.67 42.08 5.84
C TYR A 418 1.52 42.42 4.35
N VAL A 419 0.67 43.38 4.07
CA VAL A 419 0.47 43.96 2.73
C VAL A 419 0.90 45.43 2.83
N PRO A 420 1.99 45.85 2.14
CA PRO A 420 2.46 47.20 2.20
C PRO A 420 1.48 48.18 1.54
N ALA A 421 1.54 49.44 1.99
CA ALA A 421 0.91 50.52 1.26
C ALA A 421 1.49 50.64 -0.15
N LYS A 422 0.70 51.12 -1.08
CA LYS A 422 1.18 51.47 -2.41
C LYS A 422 1.84 52.82 -2.44
#